data_04727d5980f2d999ef07543f996210a1
#
_entry.id   04727d5980f2d999ef07543f996210a1
#
_cell.length_a   1.000
_cell.length_b   1.000
_cell.length_c   1.000
_cell.angle_alpha   90.00
_cell.angle_beta   90.00
_cell.angle_gamma   90.00
#
_symmetry.space_group_name_H-M   'P 1'
#
loop_
_entity.id
_entity.type
_entity.pdbx_description
1 polymer ?
#
loop_
_entity_poly.entity_id
_entity_poly.type
_entity_poly.pdbx_seq_one_letter_code
_entity_poly.pdbx_strand_id
1 'polypeptide(L)'
;MSKIKSSLINNFKALFWALIIAGVIRTFAIEPFKIPSGSMKPNLLVGDFLFVSKWDYGYSRYSFPFGIPPFKGKIFESNPKRGDVIVFKLPGQENINYVKRLIGLPGETIKVINGEVYIKSNNSKEFEMLNQFDDGFFFDDQYKKDIQQLIENEYKILNITDNGPLDYTPEYQIPKDKFFFMGDNRDNSSDSRVLSGVGFVPKVNIIGKVWFIWFSVDTDFSISKFWNLPLHIRYDRLFNIIR
;
A
#
# COMPACT_ATOMS: atom_id res chain seq x y z
N MET A 1 -45.43 -22.86 -16.22
CA MET A 1 -45.16 -21.54 -15.55
C MET A 1 -44.61 -21.67 -14.13
N SER A 2 -45.02 -22.64 -13.30
CA SER A 2 -44.54 -22.79 -11.90
C SER A 2 -43.05 -23.11 -11.74
N LYS A 3 -42.47 -24.00 -12.56
CA LYS A 3 -41.05 -24.37 -12.52
C LYS A 3 -40.10 -23.22 -12.87
N ILE A 4 -40.44 -22.37 -13.83
CA ILE A 4 -39.65 -21.20 -14.21
C ILE A 4 -39.65 -20.17 -13.07
N LYS A 5 -40.78 -19.92 -12.45
CA LYS A 5 -40.95 -18.99 -11.33
C LYS A 5 -40.15 -19.46 -10.09
N SER A 6 -40.16 -20.77 -9.77
CA SER A 6 -39.40 -21.33 -8.67
C SER A 6 -37.86 -21.25 -8.93
N SER A 7 -37.43 -21.52 -10.16
CA SER A 7 -36.03 -21.38 -10.56
C SER A 7 -35.53 -19.93 -10.44
N LEU A 8 -36.30 -18.96 -10.88
CA LEU A 8 -35.97 -17.54 -10.75
C LEU A 8 -35.88 -17.10 -9.29
N ILE A 9 -36.78 -17.54 -8.43
CA ILE A 9 -36.75 -17.23 -6.99
C ILE A 9 -35.50 -17.86 -6.34
N ASN A 10 -35.14 -19.08 -6.69
CA ASN A 10 -33.97 -19.75 -6.14
C ASN A 10 -32.65 -19.07 -6.60
N ASN A 11 -32.58 -18.68 -7.87
CA ASN A 11 -31.45 -17.91 -8.40
C ASN A 11 -31.31 -16.55 -7.72
N PHE A 12 -32.44 -15.85 -7.48
CA PHE A 12 -32.43 -14.57 -6.75
C PHE A 12 -31.95 -14.74 -5.30
N LYS A 13 -32.44 -15.78 -4.60
CA LYS A 13 -31.96 -16.10 -3.24
C LYS A 13 -30.46 -16.43 -3.22
N ALA A 14 -29.98 -17.22 -4.18
CA ALA A 14 -28.57 -17.55 -4.30
C ALA A 14 -27.70 -16.29 -4.53
N LEU A 15 -28.13 -15.42 -5.44
CA LEU A 15 -27.45 -14.13 -5.69
C LEU A 15 -27.45 -13.24 -4.45
N PHE A 16 -28.59 -13.15 -3.75
CA PHE A 16 -28.72 -12.36 -2.52
C PHE A 16 -27.74 -12.82 -1.44
N TRP A 17 -27.66 -14.14 -1.18
CA TRP A 17 -26.72 -14.69 -0.22
C TRP A 17 -25.27 -14.53 -0.67
N ALA A 18 -24.97 -14.70 -1.95
CA ALA A 18 -23.64 -14.47 -2.49
C ALA A 18 -23.17 -13.02 -2.27
N LEU A 19 -24.05 -12.04 -2.50
CA LEU A 19 -23.74 -10.63 -2.25
C LEU A 19 -23.53 -10.33 -0.76
N ILE A 20 -24.32 -10.93 0.12
CA ILE A 20 -24.13 -10.79 1.58
C ILE A 20 -22.77 -11.37 1.99
N ILE A 21 -22.47 -12.59 1.57
CA ILE A 21 -21.20 -13.26 1.90
C ILE A 21 -20.02 -12.44 1.36
N ALA A 22 -20.07 -12.00 0.11
CA ALA A 22 -19.05 -11.14 -0.49
C ALA A 22 -18.90 -9.82 0.27
N GLY A 23 -20.00 -9.22 0.70
CA GLY A 23 -20.01 -8.00 1.51
C GLY A 23 -19.36 -8.21 2.88
N VAL A 24 -19.65 -9.32 3.55
CA VAL A 24 -19.02 -9.69 4.83
C VAL A 24 -17.53 -9.92 4.67
N ILE A 25 -17.11 -10.70 3.67
CA ILE A 25 -15.70 -10.96 3.40
C ILE A 25 -14.96 -9.65 3.11
N ARG A 26 -15.51 -8.79 2.23
CA ARG A 26 -14.89 -7.50 1.90
C ARG A 26 -14.80 -6.57 3.11
N THR A 27 -15.78 -6.61 4.00
CA THR A 27 -15.83 -5.74 5.17
C THR A 27 -14.84 -6.16 6.24
N PHE A 28 -14.79 -7.47 6.55
CA PHE A 28 -14.08 -7.99 7.72
C PHE A 28 -12.78 -8.74 7.39
N ALA A 29 -12.63 -9.23 6.17
CA ALA A 29 -11.48 -10.03 5.83
C ALA A 29 -10.52 -9.28 4.89
N ILE A 30 -10.80 -9.32 3.61
CA ILE A 30 -9.89 -8.82 2.56
C ILE A 30 -10.60 -7.84 1.65
N GLU A 31 -9.87 -6.84 1.21
CA GLU A 31 -10.35 -5.88 0.21
C GLU A 31 -9.39 -5.85 -0.98
N PRO A 32 -9.92 -5.96 -2.23
CA PRO A 32 -9.09 -5.81 -3.43
C PRO A 32 -8.79 -4.34 -3.69
N PHE A 33 -7.51 -4.05 -4.01
CA PHE A 33 -7.03 -2.73 -4.42
C PHE A 33 -6.27 -2.84 -5.74
N LYS A 34 -6.40 -1.83 -6.60
CA LYS A 34 -5.61 -1.69 -7.82
C LYS A 34 -4.50 -0.66 -7.58
N ILE A 35 -3.30 -0.93 -8.10
CA ILE A 35 -2.16 0.00 -8.06
C ILE A 35 -2.21 0.93 -9.28
N PRO A 36 -2.48 2.23 -9.08
CA PRO A 36 -2.57 3.20 -10.17
C PRO A 36 -1.26 3.93 -10.45
N SER A 37 -0.26 3.87 -9.57
CA SER A 37 0.96 4.68 -9.65
C SER A 37 2.22 3.85 -9.43
N GLY A 38 3.36 4.36 -9.93
CA GLY A 38 4.66 3.70 -9.81
C GLY A 38 5.44 3.99 -8.52
N SER A 39 4.80 4.62 -7.51
CA SER A 39 5.52 5.06 -6.31
C SER A 39 6.00 3.92 -5.39
N MET A 40 5.55 2.69 -5.65
CA MET A 40 5.96 1.48 -4.93
C MET A 40 6.77 0.49 -5.81
N LYS A 41 7.23 0.93 -7.00
CA LYS A 41 8.20 0.15 -7.80
C LYS A 41 9.50 -0.04 -7.00
N PRO A 42 10.16 -1.17 -7.15
CA PRO A 42 9.88 -2.30 -8.03
C PRO A 42 8.91 -3.31 -7.43
N ASN A 43 8.56 -3.20 -6.13
CA ASN A 43 7.78 -4.21 -5.42
C ASN A 43 6.33 -4.27 -5.90
N LEU A 44 5.71 -3.13 -6.18
CA LEU A 44 4.37 -3.04 -6.77
C LEU A 44 4.41 -2.25 -8.07
N LEU A 45 3.86 -2.81 -9.13
CA LEU A 45 3.80 -2.20 -10.46
C LEU A 45 2.41 -1.63 -10.74
N VAL A 46 2.35 -0.62 -11.60
CA VAL A 46 1.07 -0.14 -12.13
C VAL A 46 0.36 -1.30 -12.83
N GLY A 47 -0.92 -1.51 -12.50
CA GLY A 47 -1.71 -2.63 -13.01
C GLY A 47 -1.70 -3.89 -12.14
N ASP A 48 -0.99 -3.87 -11.00
CA ASP A 48 -1.15 -4.90 -9.97
C ASP A 48 -2.47 -4.73 -9.23
N PHE A 49 -3.10 -5.86 -8.92
CA PHE A 49 -4.27 -5.94 -8.06
C PHE A 49 -3.91 -6.72 -6.81
N LEU A 50 -4.12 -6.08 -5.67
CA LEU A 50 -3.69 -6.57 -4.36
C LEU A 50 -4.88 -7.08 -3.56
N PHE A 51 -4.63 -8.05 -2.69
CA PHE A 51 -5.49 -8.27 -1.54
C PHE A 51 -4.87 -7.65 -0.30
N VAL A 52 -5.70 -6.91 0.41
CA VAL A 52 -5.35 -6.19 1.65
C VAL A 52 -6.12 -6.81 2.80
N SER A 53 -5.38 -7.26 3.81
CA SER A 53 -5.92 -7.81 5.05
C SER A 53 -6.30 -6.68 6.00
N LYS A 54 -7.54 -6.68 6.47
CA LYS A 54 -8.04 -5.67 7.42
C LYS A 54 -7.85 -6.08 8.88
N TRP A 55 -7.83 -7.39 9.16
CA TRP A 55 -7.73 -7.89 10.55
C TRP A 55 -6.34 -7.67 11.15
N ASP A 56 -5.28 -7.50 10.34
CA ASP A 56 -3.92 -7.34 10.86
C ASP A 56 -3.76 -6.15 11.78
N TYR A 57 -4.47 -5.04 11.50
CA TYR A 57 -4.35 -3.81 12.29
C TYR A 57 -5.65 -3.37 12.94
N GLY A 58 -6.69 -4.23 12.90
CA GLY A 58 -8.02 -3.92 13.42
C GLY A 58 -8.83 -2.97 12.53
N TYR A 59 -10.05 -2.72 12.96
CA TYR A 59 -11.07 -2.04 12.16
C TYR A 59 -11.27 -0.62 12.61
N SER A 60 -11.27 0.32 11.65
CA SER A 60 -11.71 1.70 11.84
C SER A 60 -12.98 1.95 11.02
N ARG A 61 -13.56 3.13 11.12
CA ARG A 61 -14.68 3.53 10.23
C ARG A 61 -14.38 3.31 8.75
N TYR A 62 -13.11 3.39 8.35
CA TYR A 62 -12.67 3.19 6.95
C TYR A 62 -12.64 1.73 6.51
N SER A 63 -12.78 0.79 7.43
CA SER A 63 -12.87 -0.63 7.12
C SER A 63 -14.26 -1.03 6.62
N PHE A 64 -15.28 -0.17 6.85
CA PHE A 64 -16.68 -0.45 6.55
C PHE A 64 -17.14 0.31 5.29
N PRO A 65 -18.05 -0.28 4.48
CA PRO A 65 -18.66 0.42 3.37
C PRO A 65 -19.33 1.72 3.84
N PHE A 66 -19.08 2.81 3.13
CA PHE A 66 -19.62 4.14 3.42
C PHE A 66 -19.27 4.69 4.81
N GLY A 67 -18.31 4.07 5.53
CA GLY A 67 -17.94 4.49 6.89
C GLY A 67 -19.02 4.21 7.95
N ILE A 68 -19.91 3.27 7.72
CA ILE A 68 -21.01 2.91 8.63
C ILE A 68 -20.67 1.57 9.33
N PRO A 69 -20.69 1.49 10.69
CA PRO A 69 -21.08 2.50 11.66
C PRO A 69 -20.01 3.58 11.89
N PRO A 70 -20.42 4.83 12.20
CA PRO A 70 -19.51 5.95 12.39
C PRO A 70 -18.93 5.95 13.81
N PHE A 71 -18.02 5.04 14.13
CA PHE A 71 -17.31 5.04 15.41
C PHE A 71 -15.96 5.75 15.32
N LYS A 72 -15.47 6.22 16.45
CA LYS A 72 -14.15 6.86 16.58
C LYS A 72 -13.09 5.82 16.97
N GLY A 73 -11.88 5.95 16.43
CA GLY A 73 -10.76 5.07 16.75
C GLY A 73 -10.76 3.75 16.00
N LYS A 74 -10.13 2.74 16.57
CA LYS A 74 -10.04 1.37 16.03
C LYS A 74 -10.48 0.35 17.06
N ILE A 75 -11.05 -0.77 16.60
CA ILE A 75 -11.40 -1.95 17.41
C ILE A 75 -10.50 -3.13 17.01
N PHE A 76 -10.15 -3.97 17.97
CA PHE A 76 -9.21 -5.09 17.79
C PHE A 76 -7.87 -4.62 17.19
N GLU A 77 -7.38 -3.47 17.68
CA GLU A 77 -6.19 -2.85 17.12
C GLU A 77 -4.92 -3.62 17.46
N SER A 78 -4.04 -3.72 16.46
CA SER A 78 -2.65 -4.10 16.64
C SER A 78 -1.73 -3.06 16.00
N ASN A 79 -0.45 -3.11 16.34
CA ASN A 79 0.51 -2.15 15.84
C ASN A 79 1.17 -2.70 14.56
N PRO A 80 1.20 -1.90 13.49
CA PRO A 80 2.00 -2.19 12.31
C PRO A 80 3.49 -2.30 12.66
N LYS A 81 4.20 -3.09 11.87
CA LYS A 81 5.66 -3.25 12.00
C LYS A 81 6.37 -2.44 10.91
N ARG A 82 7.57 -1.94 11.22
CA ARG A 82 8.45 -1.32 10.22
C ARG A 82 8.67 -2.31 9.06
N GLY A 83 8.64 -1.81 7.84
CA GLY A 83 8.72 -2.61 6.63
C GLY A 83 7.37 -3.06 6.06
N ASP A 84 6.28 -3.07 6.84
CA ASP A 84 4.95 -3.44 6.33
C ASP A 84 4.51 -2.50 5.20
N VAL A 85 4.00 -3.07 4.09
CA VAL A 85 3.33 -2.31 3.03
C VAL A 85 1.86 -2.17 3.38
N ILE A 86 1.40 -0.94 3.48
CA ILE A 86 0.11 -0.60 4.10
C ILE A 86 -0.75 0.26 3.18
N VAL A 87 -2.03 -0.06 3.12
CA VAL A 87 -3.05 0.80 2.52
C VAL A 87 -3.66 1.67 3.61
N PHE A 88 -3.72 2.98 3.36
CA PHE A 88 -4.31 3.95 4.27
C PHE A 88 -5.06 5.06 3.54
N LYS A 89 -5.95 5.74 4.26
CA LYS A 89 -6.62 6.96 3.80
C LYS A 89 -5.69 8.16 3.92
N LEU A 90 -5.59 8.95 2.86
CA LEU A 90 -4.79 10.18 2.88
C LEU A 90 -5.35 11.13 3.95
N PRO A 91 -4.53 11.59 4.92
CA PRO A 91 -4.97 12.55 5.91
C PRO A 91 -5.50 13.85 5.25
N GLY A 92 -6.68 14.29 5.66
CA GLY A 92 -7.35 15.47 5.07
C GLY A 92 -8.06 15.25 3.73
N GLN A 93 -7.83 14.09 3.06
CA GLN A 93 -8.51 13.70 1.82
C GLN A 93 -8.89 12.21 1.88
N GLU A 94 -9.80 11.87 2.77
CA GLU A 94 -10.13 10.48 3.14
C GLU A 94 -10.86 9.68 2.03
N ASN A 95 -11.20 10.30 0.93
CA ASN A 95 -11.68 9.65 -0.29
C ASN A 95 -10.54 8.99 -1.10
N ILE A 96 -9.27 9.36 -0.84
CA ILE A 96 -8.09 8.86 -1.56
C ILE A 96 -7.40 7.78 -0.72
N ASN A 97 -7.09 6.65 -1.37
CA ASN A 97 -6.28 5.59 -0.77
C ASN A 97 -4.84 5.70 -1.25
N TYR A 98 -3.90 5.56 -0.33
CA TYR A 98 -2.47 5.47 -0.58
C TYR A 98 -1.95 4.09 -0.20
N VAL A 99 -0.94 3.64 -0.92
CA VAL A 99 -0.16 2.44 -0.59
C VAL A 99 1.28 2.87 -0.42
N LYS A 100 1.86 2.65 0.76
CA LYS A 100 3.24 3.00 1.10
C LYS A 100 3.82 1.98 2.07
N ARG A 101 5.14 2.02 2.21
CA ARG A 101 5.87 1.23 3.22
C ARG A 101 6.00 2.01 4.51
N LEU A 102 5.76 1.33 5.62
CA LEU A 102 5.92 1.90 6.95
C LEU A 102 7.42 1.96 7.30
N ILE A 103 7.92 3.17 7.48
CA ILE A 103 9.33 3.41 7.81
C ILE A 103 9.49 3.86 9.26
N GLY A 104 8.63 4.74 9.74
CA GLY A 104 8.78 5.29 11.08
C GLY A 104 7.60 5.00 11.99
N LEU A 105 7.91 4.66 13.24
CA LEU A 105 6.97 4.32 14.28
C LEU A 105 6.68 5.52 15.21
N PRO A 106 5.56 5.50 15.95
CA PRO A 106 5.19 6.58 16.89
C PRO A 106 6.31 6.93 17.88
N GLY A 107 6.65 8.21 17.94
CA GLY A 107 7.66 8.77 18.85
C GLY A 107 9.08 8.77 18.31
N GLU A 108 9.39 8.03 17.25
CA GLU A 108 10.70 8.03 16.62
C GLU A 108 10.97 9.35 15.88
N THR A 109 12.25 9.63 15.66
CA THR A 109 12.70 10.73 14.79
C THR A 109 13.36 10.17 13.56
N ILE A 110 12.97 10.68 12.39
CA ILE A 110 13.51 10.26 11.07
C ILE A 110 14.12 11.46 10.39
N LYS A 111 15.20 11.22 9.65
CA LYS A 111 15.74 12.12 8.64
C LYS A 111 16.31 11.33 7.47
N VAL A 112 16.41 11.97 6.32
CA VAL A 112 17.08 11.42 5.13
C VAL A 112 18.30 12.27 4.84
N ILE A 113 19.44 11.62 4.55
CA ILE A 113 20.70 12.24 4.16
C ILE A 113 21.28 11.44 3.00
N ASN A 114 21.56 12.06 1.86
CA ASN A 114 22.00 11.37 0.63
C ASN A 114 21.06 10.23 0.19
N GLY A 115 19.74 10.35 0.37
CA GLY A 115 18.81 9.28 0.08
C GLY A 115 18.77 8.14 1.12
N GLU A 116 19.70 8.11 2.06
CA GLU A 116 19.74 7.14 3.15
C GLU A 116 18.86 7.56 4.32
N VAL A 117 18.12 6.60 4.86
CA VAL A 117 17.17 6.83 5.96
C VAL A 117 17.84 6.59 7.30
N TYR A 118 17.80 7.60 8.16
CA TYR A 118 18.31 7.55 9.53
C TYR A 118 17.14 7.62 10.52
N ILE A 119 17.12 6.72 11.47
CA ILE A 119 16.07 6.60 12.49
C ILE A 119 16.68 6.69 13.87
N LYS A 120 16.09 7.52 14.71
CA LYS A 120 16.40 7.58 16.13
C LYS A 120 15.17 7.05 16.91
N SER A 121 15.34 5.92 17.56
CA SER A 121 14.29 5.30 18.36
C SER A 121 14.05 6.09 19.66
N ASN A 122 12.89 5.88 20.31
CA ASN A 122 12.53 6.57 21.54
C ASN A 122 13.54 6.36 22.69
N ASN A 123 14.25 5.24 22.68
CA ASN A 123 15.18 4.85 23.73
C ASN A 123 16.66 5.09 23.35
N SER A 124 16.92 5.59 22.14
CA SER A 124 18.26 5.88 21.65
C SER A 124 18.51 7.40 21.59
N LYS A 125 19.76 7.80 21.85
CA LYS A 125 20.22 9.16 21.61
C LYS A 125 20.84 9.33 20.22
N GLU A 126 21.17 8.23 19.57
CA GLU A 126 21.87 8.20 18.29
C GLU A 126 20.93 7.78 17.15
N PHE A 127 21.24 8.24 15.96
CA PHE A 127 20.59 7.82 14.74
C PHE A 127 21.24 6.54 14.22
N GLU A 128 20.41 5.58 13.86
CA GLU A 128 20.81 4.36 13.19
C GLU A 128 20.38 4.44 11.72
N MET A 129 21.29 4.16 10.80
CA MET A 129 21.00 4.13 9.37
C MET A 129 20.31 2.82 9.03
N LEU A 130 19.28 2.88 8.21
CA LEU A 130 18.73 1.67 7.55
C LEU A 130 19.76 1.20 6.51
N ASN A 131 20.28 -0.02 6.71
CA ASN A 131 21.31 -0.58 5.83
C ASN A 131 20.76 -0.69 4.39
N GLN A 132 21.56 -0.21 3.44
CA GLN A 132 21.29 -0.29 2.02
C GLN A 132 22.43 -1.03 1.31
N PHE A 133 22.07 -1.87 0.35
CA PHE A 133 23.02 -2.64 -0.46
C PHE A 133 22.62 -2.53 -1.93
N ASP A 134 23.61 -2.43 -2.82
CA ASP A 134 23.35 -2.42 -4.26
C ASP A 134 22.78 -3.77 -4.72
N ASP A 135 21.71 -3.72 -5.49
CA ASP A 135 21.02 -4.89 -6.10
C ASP A 135 20.90 -4.72 -7.64
N GLY A 136 21.78 -3.93 -8.23
CA GLY A 136 21.83 -3.71 -9.67
C GLY A 136 20.83 -2.69 -10.18
N PHE A 137 20.15 -3.02 -11.28
CA PHE A 137 19.28 -2.06 -11.96
C PHE A 137 17.89 -2.66 -12.23
N PHE A 138 16.89 -1.79 -12.14
CA PHE A 138 15.52 -2.04 -12.55
C PHE A 138 15.21 -1.23 -13.81
N PHE A 139 14.81 -1.89 -14.90
CA PHE A 139 14.35 -1.19 -16.10
C PHE A 139 12.95 -0.60 -15.88
N ASP A 140 12.85 0.71 -15.91
CA ASP A 140 11.58 1.40 -15.74
C ASP A 140 10.94 1.72 -17.09
N ASP A 141 9.79 1.08 -17.37
CA ASP A 141 9.06 1.25 -18.62
C ASP A 141 8.54 2.67 -18.84
N GLN A 142 8.26 3.41 -17.77
CA GLN A 142 7.76 4.77 -17.84
C GLN A 142 8.85 5.75 -18.27
N TYR A 143 10.06 5.60 -17.70
CA TYR A 143 11.21 6.46 -18.01
C TYR A 143 12.07 5.92 -19.14
N LYS A 144 11.84 4.67 -19.59
CA LYS A 144 12.64 3.96 -20.62
C LYS A 144 14.13 3.96 -20.30
N LYS A 145 14.47 3.76 -19.04
CA LYS A 145 15.85 3.71 -18.53
C LYS A 145 16.02 2.74 -17.38
N ASP A 146 17.26 2.33 -17.17
CA ASP A 146 17.67 1.61 -15.99
C ASP A 146 17.77 2.57 -14.79
N ILE A 147 17.14 2.19 -13.68
CA ILE A 147 17.16 2.90 -12.40
C ILE A 147 17.89 2.04 -11.39
N GLN A 148 18.77 2.63 -10.60
CA GLN A 148 19.47 1.92 -9.53
C GLN A 148 18.49 1.29 -8.57
N GLN A 149 18.66 0.00 -8.34
CA GLN A 149 17.91 -0.78 -7.38
C GLN A 149 18.78 -1.10 -6.18
N LEU A 150 18.26 -0.84 -4.99
CA LEU A 150 18.93 -1.12 -3.73
C LEU A 150 18.06 -2.05 -2.90
N ILE A 151 18.67 -2.86 -2.04
CA ILE A 151 18.01 -3.55 -0.95
C ILE A 151 18.17 -2.70 0.30
N GLU A 152 17.06 -2.21 0.86
CA GLU A 152 17.03 -1.54 2.15
C GLU A 152 16.45 -2.49 3.18
N ASN A 153 17.22 -2.87 4.19
CA ASN A 153 16.91 -3.97 5.09
C ASN A 153 16.61 -5.28 4.32
N GLU A 154 15.33 -5.57 4.07
CA GLU A 154 14.86 -6.82 3.44
C GLU A 154 13.98 -6.59 2.20
N TYR A 155 13.86 -5.34 1.73
CA TYR A 155 13.02 -4.98 0.59
C TYR A 155 13.75 -4.11 -0.41
N LYS A 156 13.31 -4.19 -1.67
CA LYS A 156 13.90 -3.45 -2.77
C LYS A 156 13.37 -2.02 -2.82
N ILE A 157 14.24 -1.07 -3.12
CA ILE A 157 13.88 0.32 -3.38
C ILE A 157 14.52 0.78 -4.69
N LEU A 158 13.99 1.86 -5.26
CA LEU A 158 14.57 2.52 -6.42
C LEU A 158 15.10 3.90 -6.04
N ASN A 159 16.33 4.15 -6.48
CA ASN A 159 16.99 5.45 -6.39
C ASN A 159 17.27 5.96 -7.81
N ILE A 160 16.66 7.08 -8.18
CA ILE A 160 16.79 7.66 -9.53
C ILE A 160 17.94 8.67 -9.56
N THR A 161 18.18 9.35 -8.45
CA THR A 161 19.22 10.37 -8.27
C THR A 161 19.63 10.50 -6.81
N ASP A 162 20.87 10.85 -6.56
CA ASP A 162 21.40 11.06 -5.20
C ASP A 162 21.26 12.51 -4.71
N ASN A 163 20.64 13.39 -5.50
CA ASN A 163 20.47 14.80 -5.21
C ASN A 163 19.01 15.28 -5.47
N GLY A 164 18.06 14.40 -5.23
CA GLY A 164 16.65 14.73 -5.33
C GLY A 164 16.19 15.66 -4.19
N PRO A 165 15.05 16.32 -4.32
CA PRO A 165 14.53 17.26 -3.33
C PRO A 165 14.17 16.61 -1.98
N LEU A 166 14.06 15.27 -1.93
CA LEU A 166 13.72 14.51 -0.74
C LEU A 166 14.89 13.63 -0.24
N ASP A 167 16.10 13.80 -0.79
CA ASP A 167 17.33 13.11 -0.35
C ASP A 167 17.99 13.78 0.83
N TYR A 168 17.63 15.04 1.10
CA TYR A 168 18.04 15.80 2.28
C TYR A 168 16.79 16.36 2.95
N THR A 169 16.48 15.89 4.15
CA THR A 169 15.30 16.33 4.88
C THR A 169 15.65 16.88 6.26
N PRO A 170 14.76 17.73 6.84
CA PRO A 170 14.86 18.02 8.26
C PRO A 170 14.58 16.77 9.10
N GLU A 171 14.79 16.87 10.39
CA GLU A 171 14.37 15.84 11.35
C GLU A 171 12.85 15.87 11.52
N TYR A 172 12.20 14.73 11.33
CA TYR A 172 10.78 14.52 11.51
C TYR A 172 10.55 13.76 12.81
N GLN A 173 10.11 14.44 13.86
CA GLN A 173 9.67 13.80 15.09
C GLN A 173 8.25 13.29 14.90
N ILE A 174 8.05 11.98 14.92
CA ILE A 174 6.76 11.33 14.67
C ILE A 174 5.88 11.45 15.91
N PRO A 175 4.70 12.08 15.83
CA PRO A 175 3.79 12.16 16.96
C PRO A 175 3.33 10.79 17.46
N LYS A 176 2.92 10.72 18.73
CA LYS A 176 2.22 9.55 19.27
C LYS A 176 0.98 9.27 18.42
N ASP A 177 0.67 8.00 18.17
CA ASP A 177 -0.46 7.54 17.34
C ASP A 177 -0.39 7.88 15.84
N LYS A 178 0.77 8.34 15.36
CA LYS A 178 1.01 8.56 13.92
C LYS A 178 2.19 7.74 13.43
N PHE A 179 2.21 7.55 12.12
CA PHE A 179 3.21 6.75 11.42
C PHE A 179 3.82 7.55 10.28
N PHE A 180 5.04 7.18 9.91
CA PHE A 180 5.77 7.78 8.80
C PHE A 180 5.96 6.74 7.68
N PHE A 181 5.46 7.07 6.50
CA PHE A 181 5.45 6.18 5.34
C PHE A 181 6.32 6.74 4.23
N MET A 182 7.01 5.84 3.51
CA MET A 182 7.75 6.19 2.30
C MET A 182 7.36 5.26 1.14
N GLY A 183 7.51 5.75 -0.10
CA GLY A 183 7.40 4.90 -1.28
C GLY A 183 8.70 4.12 -1.51
N ASP A 184 8.58 2.94 -2.11
CA ASP A 184 9.74 2.15 -2.49
C ASP A 184 10.48 2.78 -3.68
N ASN A 185 9.78 3.51 -4.55
CA ASN A 185 10.37 4.38 -5.58
C ASN A 185 10.66 5.75 -4.97
N ARG A 186 11.82 5.88 -4.32
CA ARG A 186 12.20 6.97 -3.40
C ARG A 186 12.01 8.35 -4.01
N ASP A 187 12.49 8.57 -5.22
CA ASP A 187 12.43 9.88 -5.88
C ASP A 187 11.11 10.14 -6.59
N ASN A 188 10.33 9.09 -6.84
CA ASN A 188 9.03 9.18 -7.51
C ASN A 188 7.87 8.85 -6.56
N SER A 189 7.93 9.38 -5.34
CA SER A 189 6.92 9.14 -4.32
C SER A 189 6.51 10.43 -3.60
N SER A 190 5.23 10.76 -3.66
CA SER A 190 4.63 11.67 -2.71
C SER A 190 4.28 10.88 -1.44
N ASP A 191 5.00 11.14 -0.33
CA ASP A 191 4.91 10.37 0.90
C ASP A 191 5.08 11.26 2.15
N SER A 192 5.35 10.67 3.31
CA SER A 192 5.41 11.41 4.58
C SER A 192 6.53 12.44 4.64
N ARG A 193 7.52 12.39 3.77
CA ARG A 193 8.58 13.42 3.65
C ARG A 193 7.99 14.77 3.22
N VAL A 194 6.84 14.75 2.54
CA VAL A 194 6.10 15.97 2.16
C VAL A 194 4.99 16.22 3.17
N LEU A 195 5.29 17.02 4.21
CA LEU A 195 4.34 17.27 5.31
C LEU A 195 3.03 17.93 4.87
N SER A 196 3.07 18.77 3.84
CA SER A 196 1.88 19.42 3.24
C SER A 196 1.06 18.46 2.37
N GLY A 197 1.62 17.31 1.98
CA GLY A 197 0.99 16.28 1.17
C GLY A 197 0.46 15.14 2.05
N VAL A 198 1.25 14.08 2.20
CA VAL A 198 0.88 12.92 3.02
C VAL A 198 1.11 13.18 4.51
N GLY A 199 2.30 13.69 4.85
CA GLY A 199 2.71 13.95 6.22
C GLY A 199 2.60 12.73 7.14
N PHE A 200 2.38 12.97 8.43
CA PHE A 200 2.20 11.90 9.40
C PHE A 200 0.80 11.30 9.33
N VAL A 201 0.71 9.98 9.16
CA VAL A 201 -0.55 9.26 9.00
C VAL A 201 -1.08 8.77 10.36
N PRO A 202 -2.27 9.21 10.79
CA PRO A 202 -2.88 8.74 12.03
C PRO A 202 -3.22 7.24 11.95
N LYS A 203 -3.10 6.53 13.06
CA LYS A 203 -3.41 5.09 13.18
C LYS A 203 -4.81 4.75 12.65
N VAL A 204 -5.79 5.62 12.88
CA VAL A 204 -7.18 5.44 12.44
C VAL A 204 -7.32 5.39 10.92
N ASN A 205 -6.40 6.03 10.17
CA ASN A 205 -6.43 6.07 8.72
C ASN A 205 -5.95 4.77 8.07
N ILE A 206 -5.27 3.90 8.82
CA ILE A 206 -4.77 2.62 8.31
C ILE A 206 -5.95 1.69 8.02
N ILE A 207 -6.04 1.21 6.77
CA ILE A 207 -7.05 0.26 6.32
C ILE A 207 -6.60 -1.17 6.57
N GLY A 208 -5.37 -1.53 6.11
CA GLY A 208 -4.86 -2.88 6.26
C GLY A 208 -3.48 -3.08 5.64
N LYS A 209 -2.96 -4.30 5.84
CA LYS A 209 -1.68 -4.76 5.30
C LYS A 209 -1.85 -5.33 3.91
N VAL A 210 -0.98 -4.98 2.97
CA VAL A 210 -0.91 -5.64 1.68
C VAL A 210 -0.41 -7.06 1.88
N TRP A 211 -1.15 -8.04 1.40
CA TRP A 211 -0.82 -9.45 1.56
C TRP A 211 -0.08 -9.99 0.36
N PHE A 212 -0.77 -10.00 -0.78
CA PHE A 212 -0.23 -10.52 -2.02
C PHE A 212 -0.88 -9.92 -3.26
N ILE A 213 -0.22 -10.08 -4.40
CA ILE A 213 -0.74 -9.73 -5.72
C ILE A 213 -1.59 -10.91 -6.21
N TRP A 214 -2.90 -10.72 -6.37
CA TRP A 214 -3.77 -11.79 -6.87
C TRP A 214 -3.96 -11.74 -8.38
N PHE A 215 -3.75 -10.58 -9.00
CA PHE A 215 -3.79 -10.38 -10.45
C PHE A 215 -2.86 -9.24 -10.85
N SER A 216 -2.29 -9.34 -12.06
CA SER A 216 -1.39 -8.32 -12.59
C SER A 216 -1.54 -8.24 -14.09
N VAL A 217 -1.75 -7.04 -14.61
CA VAL A 217 -1.88 -6.77 -16.05
C VAL A 217 -1.02 -5.56 -16.41
N ASP A 218 -0.37 -5.60 -17.57
CA ASP A 218 0.43 -4.47 -18.01
C ASP A 218 -0.41 -3.24 -18.37
N THR A 219 0.25 -2.09 -18.51
CA THR A 219 -0.40 -0.80 -18.75
C THR A 219 -0.93 -0.66 -20.17
N ASP A 220 -0.48 -1.48 -21.10
CA ASP A 220 -0.86 -1.43 -22.52
C ASP A 220 -2.19 -2.17 -22.78
N PHE A 221 -2.68 -2.90 -21.76
CA PHE A 221 -3.97 -3.59 -21.85
C PHE A 221 -5.12 -2.60 -21.94
N SER A 222 -5.95 -2.78 -22.97
CA SER A 222 -7.22 -2.06 -23.12
C SER A 222 -8.40 -3.02 -23.01
N ILE A 223 -9.38 -2.64 -22.18
CA ILE A 223 -10.59 -3.45 -21.97
C ILE A 223 -11.41 -3.66 -23.25
N SER A 224 -11.27 -2.77 -24.24
CA SER A 224 -11.91 -2.91 -25.56
C SER A 224 -11.34 -4.09 -26.37
N LYS A 225 -10.16 -4.61 -25.96
CA LYS A 225 -9.49 -5.77 -26.58
C LYS A 225 -9.34 -6.91 -25.57
N PHE A 226 -10.42 -7.20 -24.83
CA PHE A 226 -10.39 -8.18 -23.73
C PHE A 226 -9.93 -9.58 -24.15
N TRP A 227 -10.06 -9.96 -25.41
CA TRP A 227 -9.57 -11.23 -25.95
C TRP A 227 -8.03 -11.34 -25.94
N ASN A 228 -7.32 -10.21 -25.88
CA ASN A 228 -5.87 -10.17 -25.77
C ASN A 228 -5.40 -10.21 -24.29
N LEU A 229 -6.32 -10.22 -23.33
CA LEU A 229 -5.99 -10.23 -21.90
C LEU A 229 -4.93 -11.27 -21.52
N PRO A 230 -4.97 -12.53 -22.01
CA PRO A 230 -3.95 -13.52 -21.66
C PRO A 230 -2.52 -13.13 -22.02
N LEU A 231 -2.32 -12.28 -23.05
CA LEU A 231 -1.01 -11.81 -23.50
C LEU A 231 -0.46 -10.66 -22.65
N HIS A 232 -1.33 -10.00 -21.89
CA HIS A 232 -1.00 -8.85 -21.04
C HIS A 232 -0.93 -9.20 -19.56
N ILE A 233 -1.24 -10.46 -19.17
CA ILE A 233 -1.11 -10.90 -17.77
C ILE A 233 0.36 -11.12 -17.47
N ARG A 234 0.82 -10.51 -16.36
CA ARG A 234 2.15 -10.75 -15.79
C ARG A 234 2.08 -11.96 -14.87
N TYR A 235 2.22 -13.16 -15.44
CA TYR A 235 2.04 -14.44 -14.74
C TYR A 235 3.04 -14.66 -13.61
N ASP A 236 4.25 -14.12 -13.75
CA ASP A 236 5.34 -14.17 -12.77
C ASP A 236 5.02 -13.41 -11.48
N ARG A 237 4.03 -12.51 -11.53
CA ARG A 237 3.61 -11.70 -10.40
C ARG A 237 2.41 -12.26 -9.64
N LEU A 238 1.74 -13.27 -10.19
CA LEU A 238 0.55 -13.84 -9.56
C LEU A 238 0.90 -14.54 -8.24
N PHE A 239 0.11 -14.25 -7.20
CA PHE A 239 0.25 -14.80 -5.85
C PHE A 239 1.58 -14.46 -5.15
N ASN A 240 2.33 -13.48 -5.65
CA ASN A 240 3.52 -12.98 -4.97
C ASN A 240 3.15 -12.30 -3.66
N ILE A 241 3.72 -12.80 -2.57
CA ILE A 241 3.57 -12.25 -1.22
C ILE A 241 4.43 -10.98 -1.12
N ILE A 242 3.84 -9.91 -0.61
CA ILE A 242 4.53 -8.64 -0.38
C ILE A 242 5.12 -8.64 1.03
N ARG A 243 6.44 -8.44 1.10
CA ARG A 243 7.22 -8.34 2.34
C ARG A 243 7.71 -6.93 2.57
#